data_cf5fb2fde4ddc6d3cebe6e7dd7e7f1ee
#
_entry.id   cf5fb2fde4ddc6d3cebe6e7dd7e7f1ee
#
_cell.length_a   1.000
_cell.length_b   1.000
_cell.length_c   1.000
_cell.angle_alpha   90.00
_cell.angle_beta   90.00
_cell.angle_gamma   90.00
#
_symmetry.space_group_name_H-M   'P 1'
#
loop_
_entity.id
_entity.type
_entity.pdbx_description
1 polymer ?
#
loop_
_entity_poly.entity_id
_entity_poly.type
_entity_poly.pdbx_seq_one_letter_code
_entity_poly.pdbx_strand_id
1 'polypeptide(L)'
;ANYQIKNIPKKYAEYCRDSLELILKKCPGISGITLRVHVECGIEERNYKFWETYFEAIQKIKRNINLDLHAKGIDQKLINIALNASSNVSISPKYTAEHMGLPYHQASIRKQEMPPKKMVDKKWTFSEGKRKFLRYSYGDLLTKNRKYEILYRIWPGTQRVLIWGDPDLARGYGQHSTFCNSLGVELCEPLSFKGRMGTGIQNGRFNYLSKNLRTTYDWQKYIYTYKVWGRCTYNYKSNNLNFSRYYSKLFGNSADDLINALSYASKILPLFTLVHGVSASNNSYWPEIYENMSIVEKAPHLPYSYDLHKPSRFGMATSQDPQLIMSPIELANCIHKKISINRYSPITMSNWFADYANKAKKFLSRGLKNYKQSNNPEFKRLEIDIKILSTMGKFFSYKIKSACYWELFLKQKNYELGFRAVRFYEKACKAWSETAEISKKYYLKDLTYGPQSWLRGRWDDRLPAIKEDVIKMKNILRKSIVKKTKLTNNNKILEIKNN
;
A
#
# COMPACT_ATOMS: atom_id res chain seq x y z
N ALA A 1 -15.80 -24.29 -0.72
CA ALA A 1 -17.05 -24.77 -0.13
C ALA A 1 -18.01 -23.59 -0.02
N ASN A 2 -19.14 -23.66 -0.76
CA ASN A 2 -20.14 -22.60 -0.81
C ASN A 2 -21.25 -22.82 0.22
N TYR A 3 -20.88 -23.06 1.47
CA TYR A 3 -21.89 -23.13 2.53
C TYR A 3 -22.04 -21.75 3.16
N GLN A 4 -23.06 -21.02 2.72
CA GLN A 4 -23.53 -19.83 3.45
C GLN A 4 -24.55 -20.29 4.49
N ILE A 5 -24.21 -20.18 5.76
CA ILE A 5 -25.16 -20.36 6.85
C ILE A 5 -26.07 -19.13 6.86
N LYS A 6 -27.32 -19.27 6.43
CA LYS A 6 -28.29 -18.15 6.38
C LYS A 6 -28.60 -17.58 7.76
N ASN A 7 -28.61 -18.42 8.79
CA ASN A 7 -28.83 -18.02 10.17
C ASN A 7 -27.78 -18.65 11.08
N ILE A 8 -27.17 -17.84 11.98
CA ILE A 8 -26.23 -18.36 12.96
C ILE A 8 -26.99 -19.22 13.96
N PRO A 9 -26.63 -20.52 14.14
CA PRO A 9 -27.29 -21.40 15.09
C PRO A 9 -27.22 -20.84 16.52
N LYS A 10 -28.24 -21.09 17.34
CA LYS A 10 -28.28 -20.61 18.75
C LYS A 10 -27.06 -21.04 19.56
N LYS A 11 -26.51 -22.24 19.32
CA LYS A 11 -25.34 -22.81 20.01
C LYS A 11 -24.03 -22.65 19.21
N TYR A 12 -23.94 -21.62 18.36
CA TYR A 12 -22.75 -21.43 17.52
C TYR A 12 -21.49 -21.10 18.31
N ALA A 13 -21.61 -20.34 19.39
CA ALA A 13 -20.48 -20.00 20.25
C ALA A 13 -19.89 -21.25 20.92
N GLU A 14 -20.75 -22.12 21.45
CA GLU A 14 -20.38 -23.39 22.08
C GLU A 14 -19.73 -24.34 21.05
N TYR A 15 -20.30 -24.44 19.86
CA TYR A 15 -19.70 -25.23 18.77
C TYR A 15 -18.29 -24.74 18.42
N CYS A 16 -18.08 -23.43 18.30
CA CYS A 16 -16.77 -22.86 18.03
C CYS A 16 -15.78 -23.09 19.18
N ARG A 17 -16.22 -22.96 20.43
CA ARG A 17 -15.44 -23.29 21.62
C ARG A 17 -14.98 -24.74 21.61
N ASP A 18 -15.92 -25.67 21.45
CA ASP A 18 -15.64 -27.12 21.51
C ASP A 18 -14.72 -27.55 20.35
N SER A 19 -14.89 -26.92 19.17
CA SER A 19 -13.98 -27.10 18.03
C SER A 19 -12.57 -26.61 18.32
N LEU A 20 -12.42 -25.43 18.94
CA LEU A 20 -11.11 -24.90 19.33
C LEU A 20 -10.45 -25.79 20.39
N GLU A 21 -11.21 -26.20 21.40
CA GLU A 21 -10.74 -27.11 22.46
C GLU A 21 -10.22 -28.42 21.88
N LEU A 22 -10.97 -29.01 20.95
CA LEU A 22 -10.57 -30.23 20.24
C LEU A 22 -9.28 -30.06 19.43
N ILE A 23 -9.16 -28.95 18.68
CA ILE A 23 -7.93 -28.63 17.93
C ILE A 23 -6.74 -28.49 18.88
N LEU A 24 -6.88 -27.74 19.96
CA LEU A 24 -5.82 -27.50 20.92
C LEU A 24 -5.39 -28.79 21.65
N LYS A 25 -6.33 -29.72 21.90
CA LYS A 25 -6.05 -31.05 22.48
C LYS A 25 -5.32 -31.96 21.48
N LYS A 26 -5.79 -32.01 20.24
CA LYS A 26 -5.22 -32.87 19.20
C LYS A 26 -3.87 -32.37 18.66
N CYS A 27 -3.62 -31.07 18.75
CA CYS A 27 -2.42 -30.42 18.25
C CYS A 27 -1.64 -29.74 19.41
N PRO A 28 -0.96 -30.50 20.28
CA PRO A 28 -0.28 -29.95 21.46
C PRO A 28 0.88 -28.98 21.11
N GLY A 29 1.39 -29.02 19.88
CA GLY A 29 2.41 -28.09 19.40
C GLY A 29 1.91 -26.66 19.10
N ILE A 30 0.59 -26.42 19.12
CA ILE A 30 0.04 -25.06 18.97
C ILE A 30 0.33 -24.28 20.26
N SER A 31 1.18 -23.26 20.17
CA SER A 31 1.56 -22.38 21.28
C SER A 31 0.83 -21.03 21.26
N GLY A 32 0.13 -20.69 20.18
CA GLY A 32 -0.61 -19.45 20.07
C GLY A 32 -1.63 -19.46 18.94
N ILE A 33 -2.58 -18.55 19.03
CA ILE A 33 -3.63 -18.34 18.03
C ILE A 33 -3.79 -16.86 17.75
N THR A 34 -3.98 -16.51 16.48
CA THR A 34 -4.31 -15.14 16.03
C THR A 34 -5.77 -15.09 15.59
N LEU A 35 -6.52 -14.14 16.10
CA LEU A 35 -7.94 -14.00 15.84
C LEU A 35 -8.29 -12.64 15.22
N ARG A 36 -9.22 -12.65 14.30
CA ARG A 36 -9.97 -11.48 13.87
C ARG A 36 -11.23 -11.39 14.70
N VAL A 37 -11.36 -10.33 15.50
CA VAL A 37 -12.46 -10.15 16.46
C VAL A 37 -13.50 -9.12 15.99
N HIS A 38 -13.70 -9.04 14.69
CA HIS A 38 -14.60 -8.08 14.04
C HIS A 38 -15.44 -8.75 12.94
N VAL A 39 -16.41 -8.03 12.39
CA VAL A 39 -17.41 -8.54 11.43
C VAL A 39 -16.86 -9.37 10.25
N GLU A 40 -15.61 -9.18 9.85
CA GLU A 40 -15.00 -9.99 8.78
C GLU A 40 -14.80 -11.47 9.16
N CYS A 41 -14.88 -11.81 10.44
CA CYS A 41 -14.87 -13.22 10.89
C CYS A 41 -16.27 -13.85 10.91
N GLY A 42 -17.32 -13.09 10.57
CA GLY A 42 -18.71 -13.55 10.62
C GLY A 42 -19.39 -13.37 11.97
N ILE A 43 -18.72 -12.78 12.96
CA ILE A 43 -19.28 -12.47 14.27
C ILE A 43 -19.58 -10.97 14.36
N GLU A 44 -20.75 -10.64 14.86
CA GLU A 44 -21.15 -9.26 15.10
C GLU A 44 -20.16 -8.51 15.98
N GLU A 45 -19.85 -7.27 15.62
CA GLU A 45 -18.93 -6.45 16.41
C GLU A 45 -19.48 -6.25 17.83
N ARG A 46 -18.62 -6.37 18.83
CA ARG A 46 -18.98 -6.29 20.25
C ARG A 46 -19.88 -7.42 20.77
N ASN A 47 -19.95 -8.54 20.08
CA ASN A 47 -20.59 -9.73 20.63
C ASN A 47 -19.70 -10.37 21.71
N TYR A 48 -19.62 -9.69 22.88
CA TYR A 48 -18.75 -10.11 23.98
C TYR A 48 -19.09 -11.51 24.49
N LYS A 49 -20.39 -11.85 24.56
CA LYS A 49 -20.84 -13.17 25.01
C LYS A 49 -20.28 -14.29 24.14
N PHE A 50 -20.22 -14.07 22.81
CA PHE A 50 -19.57 -15.03 21.91
C PHE A 50 -18.10 -15.23 22.29
N TRP A 51 -17.35 -14.16 22.50
CA TRP A 51 -15.91 -14.24 22.76
C TRP A 51 -15.62 -14.78 24.17
N GLU A 52 -16.43 -14.48 25.17
CA GLU A 52 -16.37 -15.08 26.51
C GLU A 52 -16.50 -16.60 26.39
N THR A 53 -17.56 -17.10 25.74
CA THR A 53 -17.79 -18.53 25.51
C THR A 53 -16.64 -19.15 24.69
N TYR A 54 -16.21 -18.50 23.62
CA TYR A 54 -15.17 -19.03 22.74
C TYR A 54 -13.83 -19.22 23.47
N PHE A 55 -13.46 -18.27 24.33
CA PHE A 55 -12.18 -18.31 25.06
C PHE A 55 -12.18 -19.28 26.24
N GLU A 56 -13.32 -19.80 26.68
CA GLU A 56 -13.36 -20.92 27.64
C GLU A 56 -12.53 -22.11 27.19
N ALA A 57 -12.42 -22.34 25.88
CA ALA A 57 -11.58 -23.38 25.32
C ALA A 57 -10.10 -23.24 25.72
N ILE A 58 -9.60 -22.01 25.77
CA ILE A 58 -8.20 -21.72 26.15
C ILE A 58 -8.01 -21.99 27.64
N GLN A 59 -8.96 -21.56 28.49
CA GLN A 59 -8.92 -21.77 29.95
C GLN A 59 -8.93 -23.27 30.29
N LYS A 60 -9.71 -24.09 29.55
CA LYS A 60 -9.83 -25.54 29.76
C LYS A 60 -8.57 -26.31 29.41
N ILE A 61 -7.72 -25.81 28.52
CA ILE A 61 -6.53 -26.53 28.04
C ILE A 61 -5.41 -26.64 29.08
N LYS A 62 -5.41 -25.83 30.14
CA LYS A 62 -4.42 -25.84 31.22
C LYS A 62 -2.94 -25.75 30.72
N ARG A 63 -2.71 -25.11 29.60
CA ARG A 63 -1.37 -24.77 29.10
C ARG A 63 -1.35 -23.35 28.59
N ASN A 64 -0.18 -22.74 28.52
CA ASN A 64 -0.03 -21.35 28.10
C ASN A 64 -0.23 -21.24 26.57
N ILE A 65 -1.28 -20.53 26.16
CA ILE A 65 -1.60 -20.23 24.75
C ILE A 65 -1.48 -18.71 24.55
N ASN A 66 -0.59 -18.29 23.69
CA ASN A 66 -0.50 -16.90 23.28
C ASN A 66 -1.76 -16.51 22.47
N LEU A 67 -2.39 -15.44 22.84
CA LEU A 67 -3.61 -14.96 22.20
C LEU A 67 -3.34 -13.63 21.51
N ASP A 68 -3.24 -13.62 20.19
CA ASP A 68 -3.06 -12.42 19.39
C ASP A 68 -4.39 -11.96 18.79
N LEU A 69 -4.77 -10.71 19.03
CA LEU A 69 -5.99 -10.11 18.53
C LEU A 69 -5.68 -9.03 17.50
N HIS A 70 -6.24 -9.16 16.31
CA HIS A 70 -6.14 -8.11 15.30
C HIS A 70 -6.87 -6.84 15.79
N ALA A 71 -6.19 -5.70 15.73
CA ALA A 71 -6.67 -4.45 16.37
C ALA A 71 -8.01 -3.90 15.84
N LYS A 72 -8.40 -4.27 14.61
CA LYS A 72 -9.65 -3.81 14.00
C LYS A 72 -10.85 -4.35 14.77
N GLY A 73 -11.77 -3.48 15.17
CA GLY A 73 -12.98 -3.86 15.89
C GLY A 73 -12.79 -4.19 17.37
N ILE A 74 -11.61 -3.95 17.93
CA ILE A 74 -11.29 -4.22 19.32
C ILE A 74 -11.64 -3.02 20.22
N ASP A 75 -12.00 -3.30 21.45
CA ASP A 75 -12.16 -2.32 22.54
C ASP A 75 -11.63 -2.88 23.86
N GLN A 76 -11.64 -2.05 24.90
CA GLN A 76 -11.09 -2.43 26.20
C GLN A 76 -11.83 -3.62 26.84
N LYS A 77 -13.16 -3.74 26.62
CA LYS A 77 -13.93 -4.86 27.15
C LYS A 77 -13.49 -6.18 26.55
N LEU A 78 -13.29 -6.21 25.23
CA LEU A 78 -12.81 -7.40 24.54
C LEU A 78 -11.37 -7.76 24.93
N ILE A 79 -10.50 -6.75 25.11
CA ILE A 79 -9.15 -6.96 25.63
C ILE A 79 -9.19 -7.60 27.02
N ASN A 80 -10.06 -7.13 27.92
CA ASN A 80 -10.20 -7.70 29.25
C ASN A 80 -10.70 -9.16 29.22
N ILE A 81 -11.64 -9.48 28.32
CA ILE A 81 -12.11 -10.86 28.11
C ILE A 81 -10.93 -11.76 27.66
N ALA A 82 -10.09 -11.29 26.76
CA ALA A 82 -8.90 -12.01 26.33
C ALA A 82 -7.88 -12.21 27.46
N LEU A 83 -7.63 -11.16 28.26
CA LEU A 83 -6.72 -11.21 29.41
C LEU A 83 -7.21 -12.16 30.52
N ASN A 84 -8.52 -12.35 30.68
CA ASN A 84 -9.07 -13.34 31.56
C ASN A 84 -8.88 -14.79 31.08
N ALA A 85 -8.71 -14.95 29.77
CA ALA A 85 -8.52 -16.27 29.13
C ALA A 85 -7.06 -16.67 28.99
N SER A 86 -6.15 -15.73 28.87
CA SER A 86 -4.71 -15.96 28.71
C SER A 86 -3.89 -14.86 29.39
N SER A 87 -2.80 -15.26 30.03
CA SER A 87 -1.80 -14.31 30.56
C SER A 87 -0.96 -13.65 29.46
N ASN A 88 -0.91 -14.24 28.27
CA ASN A 88 -0.10 -13.79 27.14
C ASN A 88 -1.02 -13.29 26.01
N VAL A 89 -1.41 -12.04 26.09
CA VAL A 89 -2.25 -11.38 25.10
C VAL A 89 -1.42 -10.35 24.32
N SER A 90 -1.47 -10.41 23.01
CA SER A 90 -0.96 -9.37 22.12
C SER A 90 -2.08 -8.78 21.26
N ILE A 91 -1.90 -7.52 20.89
CA ILE A 91 -2.77 -6.81 19.96
C ILE A 91 -1.94 -6.48 18.73
N SER A 92 -2.42 -6.87 17.54
CA SER A 92 -1.71 -6.63 16.29
C SER A 92 -2.39 -5.58 15.42
N PRO A 93 -2.01 -4.30 15.57
CA PRO A 93 -2.43 -3.23 14.67
C PRO A 93 -1.67 -3.30 13.35
N LYS A 94 -2.32 -2.91 12.27
CA LYS A 94 -1.63 -2.66 11.00
C LYS A 94 -0.84 -1.37 11.11
N TYR A 95 0.37 -1.40 10.60
CA TYR A 95 1.29 -0.27 10.73
C TYR A 95 0.94 0.92 9.82
N THR A 96 0.62 0.70 8.61
CA THR A 96 0.16 1.70 7.63
C THR A 96 -1.12 1.16 7.03
N ALA A 97 -1.60 1.68 5.93
CA ALA A 97 -2.70 1.13 5.13
C ALA A 97 -2.49 -0.37 4.78
N GLU A 98 -3.21 -0.91 3.84
CA GLU A 98 -2.99 -2.28 3.33
C GLU A 98 -1.67 -2.41 2.52
N HIS A 99 -0.86 -1.36 2.51
CA HIS A 99 0.41 -1.26 1.80
C HIS A 99 1.51 -0.78 2.71
N MET A 100 2.72 -1.25 2.46
CA MET A 100 3.91 -0.79 3.16
C MET A 100 4.20 0.67 2.81
N GLY A 101 4.23 1.54 3.83
CA GLY A 101 4.68 2.93 3.74
C GLY A 101 6.11 3.09 4.25
N LEU A 102 6.45 4.29 4.71
CA LEU A 102 7.74 4.56 5.33
C LEU A 102 7.71 4.20 6.83
N PRO A 103 8.84 3.79 7.42
CA PRO A 103 8.92 3.26 8.78
C PRO A 103 9.02 4.38 9.83
N TYR A 104 7.91 5.09 10.06
CA TYR A 104 7.80 6.06 11.15
C TYR A 104 6.37 6.12 11.69
N HIS A 105 6.19 6.63 12.90
CA HIS A 105 4.88 6.72 13.55
C HIS A 105 4.05 7.88 13.01
N GLN A 106 3.01 7.57 12.26
CA GLN A 106 2.08 8.56 11.68
C GLN A 106 1.05 9.00 12.71
N ALA A 107 0.87 10.31 12.86
CA ALA A 107 -0.06 10.87 13.84
C ALA A 107 -1.49 11.03 13.33
N SER A 108 -1.70 11.20 12.03
CA SER A 108 -2.97 11.66 11.46
C SER A 108 -3.84 10.61 10.80
N ILE A 109 -3.38 9.35 10.73
CA ILE A 109 -4.12 8.25 10.09
C ILE A 109 -5.50 8.03 10.72
N ARG A 110 -5.67 8.32 12.02
CA ARG A 110 -6.92 8.17 12.74
C ARG A 110 -8.10 8.88 12.06
N LYS A 111 -7.90 10.13 11.61
CA LYS A 111 -8.97 10.90 10.93
C LYS A 111 -9.44 10.23 9.64
N GLN A 112 -8.53 9.58 8.92
CA GLN A 112 -8.85 8.89 7.67
C GLN A 112 -9.62 7.59 7.90
N GLU A 113 -9.45 6.98 9.07
CA GLU A 113 -10.10 5.72 9.43
C GLU A 113 -11.44 5.91 10.16
N MET A 114 -11.74 7.12 10.65
CA MET A 114 -13.03 7.41 11.30
C MET A 114 -14.20 7.24 10.34
N PRO A 115 -15.35 6.70 10.81
CA PRO A 115 -16.51 6.46 9.97
C PRO A 115 -17.19 7.74 9.52
N PRO A 116 -17.91 7.70 8.42
CA PRO A 116 -18.86 8.75 8.06
C PRO A 116 -19.95 8.89 9.14
N LYS A 117 -20.45 10.12 9.35
CA LYS A 117 -21.47 10.42 10.35
C LYS A 117 -22.80 9.68 10.15
N LYS A 118 -23.14 9.31 8.92
CA LYS A 118 -24.34 8.52 8.57
C LYS A 118 -23.88 7.12 8.16
N MET A 119 -24.32 6.12 8.88
CA MET A 119 -24.03 4.71 8.60
C MET A 119 -25.31 3.97 8.27
N VAL A 120 -25.26 3.13 7.23
CA VAL A 120 -26.42 2.42 6.69
C VAL A 120 -26.79 1.21 7.55
N ASP A 121 -25.80 0.55 8.16
CA ASP A 121 -26.00 -0.62 9.01
C ASP A 121 -25.04 -0.61 10.20
N LYS A 122 -25.59 -0.39 11.40
CA LYS A 122 -24.83 -0.31 12.67
C LYS A 122 -24.29 -1.67 13.13
N LYS A 123 -24.90 -2.76 12.71
CA LYS A 123 -24.61 -4.11 13.19
C LYS A 123 -23.31 -4.66 12.59
N TRP A 124 -23.06 -4.37 11.33
CA TRP A 124 -21.96 -4.92 10.54
C TRP A 124 -20.89 -3.88 10.15
N THR A 125 -20.95 -2.68 10.70
CA THR A 125 -20.02 -1.62 10.40
C THR A 125 -18.88 -1.55 11.40
N PHE A 126 -17.68 -1.27 10.88
CA PHE A 126 -16.46 -1.21 11.67
C PHE A 126 -16.39 -0.06 12.65
N SER A 127 -17.32 0.85 12.59
CA SER A 127 -17.04 2.14 13.15
C SER A 127 -18.30 2.88 13.52
N GLU A 128 -18.67 2.69 14.71
CA GLU A 128 -19.36 3.74 15.41
C GLU A 128 -18.33 4.82 15.74
N GLY A 129 -18.64 6.10 15.59
CA GLY A 129 -17.74 7.24 15.82
C GLY A 129 -17.11 7.34 17.19
N LYS A 130 -17.33 6.36 18.05
CA LYS A 130 -16.79 6.20 19.41
C LYS A 130 -15.73 5.11 19.53
N ARG A 131 -15.29 4.49 18.43
CA ARG A 131 -14.27 3.45 18.49
C ARG A 131 -12.95 4.05 18.98
N LYS A 132 -12.40 3.45 20.05
CA LYS A 132 -11.13 3.87 20.63
C LYS A 132 -9.94 3.32 19.87
N PHE A 133 -9.99 2.05 19.48
CA PHE A 133 -8.89 1.37 18.80
C PHE A 133 -9.22 1.13 17.33
N LEU A 134 -8.46 1.72 16.46
CA LEU A 134 -8.57 1.58 15.02
C LEU A 134 -7.41 0.74 14.49
N ARG A 135 -7.62 0.06 13.37
CA ARG A 135 -6.64 -0.88 12.82
C ARG A 135 -5.31 -0.24 12.43
N TYR A 136 -5.30 1.04 12.08
CA TYR A 136 -4.10 1.79 11.68
C TYR A 136 -3.67 2.82 12.71
N SER A 137 -4.51 3.12 13.70
CA SER A 137 -4.26 4.13 14.71
C SER A 137 -3.76 3.48 15.99
N TYR A 138 -2.65 2.78 15.89
CA TYR A 138 -2.05 2.01 16.98
C TYR A 138 -1.61 2.86 18.18
N GLY A 139 -1.47 4.16 18.04
CA GLY A 139 -1.13 5.06 19.15
C GLY A 139 -2.10 4.98 20.32
N ASP A 140 -3.38 4.69 20.06
CA ASP A 140 -4.38 4.49 21.11
C ASP A 140 -4.12 3.25 21.97
N LEU A 141 -3.34 2.29 21.48
CA LEU A 141 -2.96 1.06 22.17
C LEU A 141 -1.72 1.22 23.05
N LEU A 142 -0.93 2.29 22.85
CA LEU A 142 0.33 2.53 23.55
C LEU A 142 0.06 3.26 24.90
N THR A 143 -0.62 2.58 25.81
CA THR A 143 -0.91 3.12 27.15
C THR A 143 0.13 2.67 28.16
N LYS A 144 0.37 3.50 29.20
CA LYS A 144 1.19 3.10 30.35
C LYS A 144 0.51 1.94 31.08
N ASN A 145 1.29 1.02 31.62
CA ASN A 145 0.84 -0.11 32.44
C ASN A 145 -0.19 -1.02 31.73
N ARG A 146 -0.17 -1.07 30.38
CA ARG A 146 -0.97 -2.04 29.64
C ARG A 146 -0.59 -3.46 30.02
N LYS A 147 -1.58 -4.34 30.13
CA LYS A 147 -1.40 -5.77 30.43
C LYS A 147 -1.33 -6.65 29.18
N TYR A 148 -1.27 -6.04 28.00
CA TYR A 148 -1.15 -6.70 26.72
C TYR A 148 0.08 -6.19 25.98
N GLU A 149 0.61 -7.00 25.08
CA GLU A 149 1.71 -6.62 24.22
C GLU A 149 1.22 -6.08 22.88
N ILE A 150 2.09 -5.42 22.15
CA ILE A 150 1.80 -4.91 20.80
C ILE A 150 2.75 -5.56 19.80
N LEU A 151 2.17 -6.14 18.74
CA LEU A 151 2.88 -6.71 17.62
C LEU A 151 2.47 -5.94 16.34
N TYR A 152 3.34 -5.10 15.79
CA TYR A 152 3.00 -4.36 14.58
C TYR A 152 2.91 -5.28 13.37
N ARG A 153 1.80 -5.20 12.64
CA ARG A 153 1.60 -5.99 11.42
C ARG A 153 1.83 -5.14 10.19
N ILE A 154 2.82 -5.51 9.38
CA ILE A 154 3.13 -4.88 8.12
C ILE A 154 2.62 -5.76 7.00
N TRP A 155 1.67 -5.23 6.22
CA TRP A 155 1.29 -5.88 4.98
C TRP A 155 2.37 -5.66 3.93
N PRO A 156 2.70 -6.67 3.12
CA PRO A 156 3.75 -6.54 2.10
C PRO A 156 3.35 -5.62 0.96
N GLY A 157 2.15 -5.21 1.00
CA GLY A 157 1.29 -4.43 0.19
C GLY A 157 1.83 -3.77 -1.06
N THR A 158 2.99 -3.17 -1.02
CA THR A 158 3.51 -2.41 -2.15
C THR A 158 4.24 -3.25 -3.17
N GLN A 159 4.76 -4.42 -2.79
CA GLN A 159 5.56 -5.27 -3.69
C GLN A 159 5.24 -6.75 -3.45
N ARG A 160 4.26 -7.26 -4.19
CA ARG A 160 3.81 -8.65 -4.17
C ARG A 160 4.26 -9.43 -5.38
N VAL A 161 4.39 -8.74 -6.50
CA VAL A 161 4.84 -9.28 -7.77
C VAL A 161 6.32 -9.00 -7.98
N LEU A 162 6.74 -7.76 -7.73
CA LEU A 162 8.11 -7.30 -7.91
C LEU A 162 8.99 -7.65 -6.71
N ILE A 163 10.29 -7.85 -6.96
CA ILE A 163 11.28 -8.08 -5.91
C ILE A 163 11.48 -6.79 -5.11
N TRP A 164 11.61 -6.94 -3.80
CA TRP A 164 11.92 -5.86 -2.88
C TRP A 164 13.21 -6.15 -2.12
N GLY A 165 14.00 -5.12 -1.79
CA GLY A 165 15.24 -5.30 -1.07
C GLY A 165 15.90 -3.99 -0.66
N ASP A 166 15.21 -3.19 0.18
CA ASP A 166 15.81 -1.98 0.75
C ASP A 166 16.15 -2.20 2.23
N PRO A 167 17.45 -2.32 2.57
CA PRO A 167 17.88 -2.55 3.95
C PRO A 167 17.58 -1.36 4.87
N ASP A 168 17.57 -0.12 4.37
CA ASP A 168 17.31 1.06 5.20
C ASP A 168 15.86 1.07 5.69
N LEU A 169 14.90 0.79 4.79
CA LEU A 169 13.51 0.64 5.19
C LEU A 169 13.31 -0.53 6.15
N ALA A 170 13.95 -1.67 5.90
CA ALA A 170 13.85 -2.82 6.78
C ALA A 170 14.42 -2.55 8.18
N ARG A 171 15.56 -1.84 8.28
CA ARG A 171 16.11 -1.38 9.57
C ARG A 171 15.18 -0.40 10.26
N GLY A 172 14.63 0.55 9.50
CA GLY A 172 13.65 1.50 10.03
C GLY A 172 12.45 0.78 10.66
N TYR A 173 11.92 -0.25 10.02
CA TYR A 173 10.85 -1.08 10.59
C TYR A 173 11.31 -1.88 11.81
N GLY A 174 12.52 -2.41 11.81
CA GLY A 174 13.10 -3.08 12.98
C GLY A 174 13.24 -2.13 14.16
N GLN A 175 13.70 -0.90 13.94
CA GLN A 175 13.79 0.14 14.98
C GLN A 175 12.40 0.58 15.45
N HIS A 176 11.46 0.80 14.52
CA HIS A 176 10.09 1.17 14.83
C HIS A 176 9.41 0.13 15.74
N SER A 177 9.66 -1.14 15.52
CA SER A 177 9.06 -2.23 16.29
C SER A 177 9.45 -2.29 17.76
N THR A 178 10.48 -1.53 18.17
CA THR A 178 10.91 -1.42 19.58
C THR A 178 10.23 -0.27 20.33
N PHE A 179 9.46 0.55 19.62
CA PHE A 179 8.83 1.74 20.22
C PHE A 179 7.81 1.34 21.30
N CYS A 180 7.88 2.02 22.45
CA CYS A 180 7.01 1.78 23.60
C CYS A 180 6.99 0.32 24.08
N ASN A 181 8.13 -0.36 24.10
CA ASN A 181 8.26 -1.76 24.52
C ASN A 181 7.31 -2.71 23.78
N SER A 182 7.19 -2.55 22.47
CA SER A 182 6.42 -3.47 21.63
C SER A 182 7.21 -4.76 21.39
N LEU A 183 6.50 -5.88 21.14
CA LEU A 183 7.10 -7.19 20.89
C LEU A 183 7.96 -7.24 19.62
N GLY A 184 7.55 -6.48 18.62
CA GLY A 184 8.24 -6.53 17.34
C GLY A 184 7.32 -6.24 16.16
N VAL A 185 7.67 -6.80 15.01
CA VAL A 185 6.93 -6.66 13.75
C VAL A 185 6.65 -8.01 13.12
N GLU A 186 5.41 -8.22 12.70
CA GLU A 186 4.99 -9.33 11.84
C GLU A 186 4.90 -8.84 10.40
N LEU A 187 5.55 -9.55 9.49
CA LEU A 187 5.52 -9.27 8.06
C LEU A 187 4.63 -10.29 7.37
N CYS A 188 3.56 -9.81 6.72
CA CYS A 188 2.87 -10.64 5.74
C CYS A 188 3.75 -10.77 4.50
N GLU A 189 4.12 -11.98 4.15
CA GLU A 189 5.06 -12.22 3.05
C GLU A 189 4.43 -11.94 1.65
N PRO A 190 5.25 -11.71 0.59
CA PRO A 190 4.74 -11.34 -0.75
C PRO A 190 3.75 -12.34 -1.36
N LEU A 191 3.85 -13.60 -0.98
CA LEU A 191 3.02 -14.68 -1.54
C LEU A 191 1.65 -14.83 -0.85
N SER A 192 1.36 -14.07 0.21
CA SER A 192 0.18 -14.23 1.07
C SER A 192 -1.18 -14.20 0.31
N PHE A 193 -1.24 -13.58 -0.86
CA PHE A 193 -2.45 -13.54 -1.68
C PHE A 193 -2.45 -14.46 -2.90
N LYS A 194 -1.31 -14.99 -3.29
CA LYS A 194 -1.16 -15.73 -4.54
C LYS A 194 -2.02 -16.98 -4.66
N GLY A 195 -2.22 -17.70 -3.57
CA GLY A 195 -3.05 -18.89 -3.54
C GLY A 195 -4.54 -18.62 -3.31
N ARG A 196 -4.88 -17.42 -2.86
CA ARG A 196 -6.24 -17.09 -2.41
C ARG A 196 -7.23 -16.93 -3.55
N MET A 197 -6.81 -16.33 -4.66
CA MET A 197 -7.68 -16.03 -5.80
C MET A 197 -7.33 -16.82 -7.06
N GLY A 198 -6.26 -17.60 -7.02
CA GLY A 198 -5.75 -18.32 -8.19
C GLY A 198 -5.17 -17.41 -9.28
N THR A 199 -4.48 -18.01 -10.23
CA THR A 199 -3.91 -17.29 -11.39
C THR A 199 -4.84 -17.37 -12.62
N GLY A 200 -5.97 -18.08 -12.55
CA GLY A 200 -6.78 -18.40 -13.71
C GLY A 200 -6.17 -19.47 -14.63
N ILE A 201 -4.96 -19.91 -14.36
CA ILE A 201 -4.26 -20.95 -15.13
C ILE A 201 -4.19 -22.20 -14.25
N GLN A 202 -4.64 -23.34 -14.77
CA GLN A 202 -4.56 -24.61 -14.07
C GLN A 202 -3.10 -24.91 -13.69
N ASN A 203 -2.86 -25.20 -12.40
CA ASN A 203 -1.53 -25.42 -11.82
C ASN A 203 -0.53 -24.26 -11.98
N GLY A 204 -0.99 -23.05 -12.41
CA GLY A 204 -0.15 -21.90 -12.66
C GLY A 204 -0.03 -20.98 -11.45
N ARG A 205 1.14 -20.92 -10.85
CA ARG A 205 1.49 -19.94 -9.80
C ARG A 205 2.65 -19.02 -10.20
N PHE A 206 3.14 -19.17 -11.41
CA PHE A 206 4.24 -18.37 -11.93
C PHE A 206 3.74 -17.05 -12.55
N ASN A 207 4.63 -16.06 -12.57
CA ASN A 207 4.33 -14.73 -13.11
C ASN A 207 4.95 -14.49 -14.50
N TYR A 208 5.91 -15.31 -14.93
CA TYR A 208 6.70 -15.07 -16.13
C TYR A 208 6.21 -15.89 -17.33
N LEU A 209 6.28 -15.28 -18.53
CA LEU A 209 6.00 -15.95 -19.81
C LEU A 209 7.04 -17.03 -20.09
N SER A 210 8.33 -16.67 -20.02
CA SER A 210 9.43 -17.61 -20.29
C SER A 210 9.57 -18.64 -19.17
N LYS A 211 9.66 -19.92 -19.54
CA LYS A 211 9.92 -21.02 -18.62
C LYS A 211 11.24 -20.82 -17.86
N ASN A 212 12.27 -20.28 -18.51
CA ASN A 212 13.59 -20.04 -17.91
C ASN A 212 13.57 -19.00 -16.77
N LEU A 213 12.58 -18.11 -16.73
CA LEU A 213 12.41 -17.15 -15.65
C LEU A 213 11.55 -17.67 -14.50
N ARG A 214 10.90 -18.82 -14.67
CA ARG A 214 10.09 -19.43 -13.62
C ARG A 214 10.97 -20.09 -12.58
N THR A 215 10.54 -20.05 -11.34
CA THR A 215 11.18 -20.73 -10.23
C THR A 215 10.45 -22.04 -9.96
N THR A 216 11.13 -23.03 -9.40
CA THR A 216 10.50 -24.28 -8.97
C THR A 216 9.45 -24.03 -7.90
N TYR A 217 9.81 -23.17 -6.92
CA TYR A 217 8.90 -22.72 -5.86
C TYR A 217 8.77 -21.19 -5.90
N ASP A 218 7.58 -20.68 -5.69
CA ASP A 218 7.29 -19.24 -5.76
C ASP A 218 8.19 -18.39 -4.86
N TRP A 219 8.50 -18.86 -3.66
CA TRP A 219 9.33 -18.15 -2.68
C TRP A 219 10.77 -17.91 -3.15
N GLN A 220 11.27 -18.71 -4.08
CA GLN A 220 12.66 -18.60 -4.57
C GLN A 220 12.90 -17.24 -5.25
N LYS A 221 11.88 -16.66 -5.88
CA LYS A 221 11.99 -15.30 -6.43
C LYS A 221 12.36 -14.27 -5.35
N TYR A 222 11.89 -14.46 -4.13
CA TYR A 222 11.96 -13.47 -3.04
C TYR A 222 13.01 -13.80 -1.98
N ILE A 223 13.95 -14.70 -2.25
CA ILE A 223 15.00 -15.09 -1.27
C ILE A 223 15.75 -13.86 -0.72
N TYR A 224 16.13 -12.93 -1.58
CA TYR A 224 16.82 -11.73 -1.15
C TYR A 224 15.92 -10.82 -0.29
N THR A 225 14.67 -10.67 -0.67
CA THR A 225 13.65 -9.97 0.13
C THR A 225 13.57 -10.53 1.55
N TYR A 226 13.45 -11.85 1.69
CA TYR A 226 13.41 -12.51 3.01
C TYR A 226 14.69 -12.32 3.81
N LYS A 227 15.86 -12.37 3.14
CA LYS A 227 17.14 -12.13 3.81
C LYS A 227 17.26 -10.71 4.35
N VAL A 228 16.89 -9.71 3.56
CA VAL A 228 16.91 -8.30 3.97
C VAL A 228 15.94 -8.07 5.12
N TRP A 229 14.68 -8.47 4.96
CA TRP A 229 13.69 -8.34 6.03
C TRP A 229 14.13 -9.08 7.28
N GLY A 230 14.37 -10.37 7.19
CA GLY A 230 14.67 -11.21 8.35
C GLY A 230 15.89 -10.74 9.14
N ARG A 231 16.92 -10.20 8.49
CA ARG A 231 18.12 -9.69 9.19
C ARG A 231 17.91 -8.29 9.75
N CYS A 232 17.36 -7.38 8.97
CA CYS A 232 17.27 -5.98 9.36
C CYS A 232 16.14 -5.70 10.35
N THR A 233 15.04 -6.45 10.33
CA THR A 233 13.97 -6.31 11.33
C THR A 233 14.33 -7.02 12.64
N TYR A 234 15.03 -8.15 12.58
CA TYR A 234 15.52 -8.84 13.78
C TYR A 234 16.57 -8.00 14.51
N ASN A 235 17.50 -7.41 13.79
CA ASN A 235 18.51 -6.51 14.33
C ASN A 235 18.74 -5.32 13.40
N TYR A 236 18.13 -4.18 13.72
CA TYR A 236 18.25 -2.97 12.93
C TYR A 236 19.67 -2.40 12.87
N LYS A 237 20.57 -2.82 13.76
CA LYS A 237 22.00 -2.48 13.74
C LYS A 237 22.84 -3.47 12.92
N SER A 238 22.20 -4.46 12.26
CA SER A 238 22.92 -5.49 11.50
C SER A 238 23.77 -4.89 10.37
N ASN A 239 24.94 -5.48 10.14
CA ASN A 239 25.82 -5.10 9.04
C ASN A 239 25.21 -5.56 7.69
N ASN A 240 25.49 -4.81 6.62
CA ASN A 240 25.08 -5.15 5.26
C ASN A 240 25.62 -6.51 4.81
N LEU A 241 26.80 -6.93 5.25
CA LEU A 241 27.37 -8.23 4.93
C LEU A 241 26.46 -9.41 5.29
N ASN A 242 25.58 -9.26 6.29
CA ASN A 242 24.70 -10.35 6.74
C ASN A 242 23.67 -10.78 5.69
N PHE A 243 23.29 -9.90 4.76
CA PHE A 243 22.34 -10.20 3.69
C PHE A 243 22.95 -10.07 2.29
N SER A 244 24.01 -9.25 2.11
CA SER A 244 24.66 -9.04 0.81
C SER A 244 25.41 -10.28 0.30
N ARG A 245 25.91 -11.14 1.19
CA ARG A 245 26.63 -12.38 0.83
C ARG A 245 25.91 -13.23 -0.21
N TYR A 246 24.58 -13.23 -0.18
CA TYR A 246 23.78 -13.99 -1.15
C TYR A 246 24.01 -13.49 -2.59
N TYR A 247 23.92 -12.18 -2.82
CA TYR A 247 24.17 -11.61 -4.14
C TYR A 247 25.65 -11.54 -4.48
N SER A 248 26.54 -11.37 -3.50
CA SER A 248 27.98 -11.45 -3.74
C SER A 248 28.38 -12.83 -4.28
N LYS A 249 27.81 -13.92 -3.74
CA LYS A 249 28.03 -15.27 -4.26
C LYS A 249 27.47 -15.47 -5.67
N LEU A 250 26.32 -14.86 -5.99
CA LEU A 250 25.65 -15.04 -7.29
C LEU A 250 26.20 -14.12 -8.38
N PHE A 251 26.56 -12.90 -8.05
CA PHE A 251 26.83 -11.84 -9.01
C PHE A 251 28.27 -11.27 -8.92
N GLY A 252 29.08 -11.77 -7.99
CA GLY A 252 30.48 -11.37 -7.82
C GLY A 252 30.63 -9.85 -7.70
N ASN A 253 31.51 -9.25 -8.50
CA ASN A 253 31.82 -7.82 -8.49
C ASN A 253 30.63 -6.90 -8.87
N SER A 254 29.56 -7.46 -9.41
CA SER A 254 28.35 -6.69 -9.75
C SER A 254 27.37 -6.59 -8.58
N ALA A 255 27.59 -7.33 -7.51
CA ALA A 255 26.64 -7.48 -6.42
C ALA A 255 26.27 -6.15 -5.74
N ASP A 256 27.26 -5.33 -5.41
CA ASP A 256 27.03 -4.07 -4.71
C ASP A 256 26.23 -3.08 -5.56
N ASP A 257 26.54 -3.00 -6.86
CA ASP A 257 25.76 -2.17 -7.79
C ASP A 257 24.31 -2.67 -7.91
N LEU A 258 24.09 -3.98 -7.96
CA LEU A 258 22.75 -4.57 -8.06
C LEU A 258 21.95 -4.40 -6.74
N ILE A 259 22.61 -4.54 -5.59
CA ILE A 259 22.01 -4.28 -4.27
C ILE A 259 21.57 -2.82 -4.16
N ASN A 260 22.44 -1.89 -4.55
CA ASN A 260 22.11 -0.46 -4.54
C ASN A 260 20.99 -0.14 -5.53
N ALA A 261 21.01 -0.73 -6.73
CA ALA A 261 19.95 -0.56 -7.71
C ALA A 261 18.58 -1.00 -7.17
N LEU A 262 18.54 -2.19 -6.54
CA LEU A 262 17.31 -2.71 -5.93
C LEU A 262 16.88 -1.88 -4.72
N SER A 263 17.81 -1.45 -3.87
CA SER A 263 17.51 -0.61 -2.71
C SER A 263 16.80 0.68 -3.13
N TYR A 264 17.38 1.44 -4.07
CA TYR A 264 16.74 2.66 -4.56
C TYR A 264 15.39 2.39 -5.26
N ALA A 265 15.28 1.35 -6.07
CA ALA A 265 14.04 0.98 -6.72
C ALA A 265 12.95 0.62 -5.70
N SER A 266 13.32 -0.06 -4.61
CA SER A 266 12.41 -0.51 -3.55
C SER A 266 11.82 0.64 -2.71
N LYS A 267 12.41 1.83 -2.70
CA LYS A 267 11.91 3.00 -2.00
C LYS A 267 10.70 3.66 -2.71
N ILE A 268 10.49 3.37 -4.00
CA ILE A 268 9.50 4.06 -4.84
C ILE A 268 8.07 3.79 -4.39
N LEU A 269 7.68 2.52 -4.27
CA LEU A 269 6.30 2.17 -3.92
C LEU A 269 5.92 2.52 -2.48
N PRO A 270 6.76 2.29 -1.46
CA PRO A 270 6.50 2.77 -0.10
C PRO A 270 6.34 4.29 -0.01
N LEU A 271 7.15 5.04 -0.74
CA LEU A 271 6.99 6.49 -0.83
C LEU A 271 5.65 6.87 -1.48
N PHE A 272 5.25 6.18 -2.56
CA PHE A 272 3.97 6.47 -3.21
C PHE A 272 2.78 6.18 -2.31
N THR A 273 2.79 5.08 -1.56
CA THR A 273 1.77 4.77 -0.55
C THR A 273 1.60 5.91 0.45
N LEU A 274 2.71 6.51 0.89
CA LEU A 274 2.67 7.63 1.83
C LEU A 274 2.16 8.91 1.19
N VAL A 275 2.65 9.26 0.00
CA VAL A 275 2.38 10.54 -0.66
C VAL A 275 0.98 10.63 -1.23
N HIS A 276 0.39 9.51 -1.65
CA HIS A 276 -0.90 9.47 -2.34
C HIS A 276 -1.86 8.49 -1.68
N GLY A 277 -2.45 8.91 -0.56
CA GLY A 277 -3.42 8.14 0.21
C GLY A 277 -4.85 8.41 -0.25
N VAL A 278 -5.38 7.59 -1.15
CA VAL A 278 -6.75 7.74 -1.65
C VAL A 278 -7.80 7.35 -0.62
N SER A 279 -7.45 6.51 0.34
CA SER A 279 -8.26 6.12 1.49
C SER A 279 -7.38 5.60 2.63
N ALA A 280 -7.94 5.46 3.82
CA ALA A 280 -7.21 4.93 4.96
C ALA A 280 -6.65 3.52 4.71
N SER A 281 -7.37 2.69 3.96
CA SER A 281 -6.93 1.33 3.66
C SER A 281 -6.11 1.21 2.39
N ASN A 282 -6.32 2.07 1.40
CA ASN A 282 -5.79 1.96 0.04
C ASN A 282 -6.01 0.57 -0.61
N ASN A 283 -6.94 -0.21 -0.11
CA ASN A 283 -7.06 -1.63 -0.43
C ASN A 283 -7.42 -1.92 -1.89
N SER A 284 -8.08 -0.97 -2.55
CA SER A 284 -8.44 -1.05 -3.97
C SER A 284 -7.51 -0.27 -4.89
N TYR A 285 -6.64 0.53 -4.33
CA TYR A 285 -5.72 1.39 -5.06
C TYR A 285 -4.29 0.86 -4.92
N TRP A 286 -4.02 -0.24 -5.62
CA TRP A 286 -2.79 -1.00 -5.46
C TRP A 286 -1.62 -0.32 -6.20
N PRO A 287 -0.62 0.24 -5.49
CA PRO A 287 0.41 1.06 -6.13
C PRO A 287 1.33 0.28 -7.06
N GLU A 288 1.56 -1.00 -6.79
CA GLU A 288 2.47 -1.83 -7.59
C GLU A 288 2.01 -2.01 -9.03
N ILE A 289 0.73 -2.27 -9.28
CA ILE A 289 0.16 -2.40 -10.63
C ILE A 289 -0.59 -1.12 -11.03
N TYR A 290 -0.94 -0.29 -10.09
CA TYR A 290 -1.53 1.03 -10.21
C TYR A 290 -2.79 1.13 -11.08
N GLU A 291 -3.95 1.20 -10.46
CA GLU A 291 -5.16 1.67 -11.15
C GLU A 291 -5.03 3.18 -11.41
N ASN A 292 -5.21 3.59 -12.67
CA ASN A 292 -5.04 5.00 -13.02
C ASN A 292 -6.12 5.87 -12.36
N MET A 293 -5.70 6.75 -11.47
CA MET A 293 -6.54 7.83 -10.98
C MET A 293 -6.35 9.06 -11.85
N SER A 294 -7.43 9.52 -12.49
CA SER A 294 -7.38 10.65 -13.41
C SER A 294 -6.97 11.96 -12.74
N ILE A 295 -6.25 12.83 -13.47
CA ILE A 295 -5.95 14.20 -13.04
C ILE A 295 -7.17 15.12 -13.20
N VAL A 296 -8.02 14.83 -14.17
CA VAL A 296 -9.12 15.74 -14.57
C VAL A 296 -10.51 15.27 -14.19
N GLU A 297 -10.70 13.96 -14.05
CA GLU A 297 -12.01 13.36 -13.84
C GLU A 297 -12.13 12.68 -12.49
N LYS A 298 -13.35 12.25 -12.21
CA LYS A 298 -13.68 11.49 -11.02
C LYS A 298 -12.84 10.23 -10.92
N ALA A 299 -12.35 9.95 -9.71
CA ALA A 299 -11.62 8.73 -9.40
C ALA A 299 -12.39 7.48 -9.81
N PRO A 300 -11.70 6.39 -10.18
CA PRO A 300 -12.32 5.10 -10.34
C PRO A 300 -13.02 4.68 -9.05
N HIS A 301 -13.93 3.72 -9.17
CA HIS A 301 -14.67 3.20 -8.03
C HIS A 301 -13.73 2.65 -6.96
N LEU A 302 -13.77 3.25 -5.78
CA LEU A 302 -13.08 2.76 -4.59
C LEU A 302 -14.06 1.89 -3.80
N PRO A 303 -13.74 0.62 -3.48
CA PRO A 303 -14.68 -0.31 -2.86
C PRO A 303 -15.07 0.06 -1.42
N TYR A 304 -14.34 0.95 -0.76
CA TYR A 304 -14.67 1.38 0.59
C TYR A 304 -15.57 2.60 0.58
N SER A 305 -16.87 2.35 0.71
CA SER A 305 -17.89 3.41 0.77
C SER A 305 -17.86 4.22 2.07
N TYR A 306 -17.23 3.70 3.10
CA TYR A 306 -17.12 4.30 4.44
C TYR A 306 -15.82 5.08 4.66
N ASP A 307 -14.86 5.03 3.74
CA ASP A 307 -13.68 5.88 3.81
C ASP A 307 -14.07 7.35 3.69
N LEU A 308 -13.60 8.19 4.61
CA LEU A 308 -13.95 9.61 4.67
C LEU A 308 -13.45 10.40 3.46
N HIS A 309 -12.29 10.03 2.95
CA HIS A 309 -11.70 10.64 1.78
C HIS A 309 -12.13 9.92 0.51
N LYS A 310 -12.90 10.64 -0.32
CA LYS A 310 -13.25 10.23 -1.68
C LYS A 310 -12.75 11.30 -2.64
N PRO A 311 -11.44 11.34 -2.90
CA PRO A 311 -10.93 12.33 -3.83
C PRO A 311 -11.52 12.09 -5.21
N SER A 312 -11.97 13.15 -5.88
CA SER A 312 -12.58 13.04 -7.22
C SER A 312 -11.55 12.96 -8.32
N ARG A 313 -10.30 13.34 -8.05
CA ARG A 313 -9.19 13.27 -8.99
C ARG A 313 -7.84 13.21 -8.26
N PHE A 314 -6.80 12.82 -8.99
CA PHE A 314 -5.47 12.56 -8.45
C PHE A 314 -4.90 13.68 -7.57
N GLY A 315 -5.00 14.95 -8.01
CA GLY A 315 -4.48 16.09 -7.27
C GLY A 315 -5.18 16.40 -5.95
N MET A 316 -6.36 15.81 -5.71
CA MET A 316 -7.14 15.98 -4.49
C MET A 316 -6.86 14.92 -3.43
N ALA A 317 -6.20 13.82 -3.77
CA ALA A 317 -5.83 12.80 -2.80
C ALA A 317 -4.83 13.37 -1.79
N THR A 318 -5.14 13.24 -0.50
CA THR A 318 -4.22 13.62 0.58
C THR A 318 -3.11 12.57 0.73
N SER A 319 -2.02 12.93 1.40
CA SER A 319 -1.07 11.92 1.85
C SER A 319 -1.65 11.08 2.99
N GLN A 320 -1.01 9.96 3.31
CA GLN A 320 -1.31 9.19 4.52
C GLN A 320 -0.90 9.96 5.79
N ASP A 321 0.00 10.94 5.67
CA ASP A 321 0.38 11.85 6.73
C ASP A 321 0.23 13.32 6.28
N PRO A 322 -1.00 13.87 6.29
CA PRO A 322 -1.26 15.23 5.85
C PRO A 322 -0.68 16.31 6.78
N GLN A 323 -0.18 15.95 7.96
CA GLN A 323 0.56 16.90 8.81
C GLN A 323 1.99 17.13 8.31
N LEU A 324 2.57 16.14 7.65
CA LEU A 324 3.94 16.17 7.15
C LEU A 324 4.02 16.49 5.65
N ILE A 325 3.09 15.98 4.85
CA ILE A 325 3.14 16.03 3.38
C ILE A 325 1.87 16.65 2.82
N MET A 326 2.02 17.62 1.94
CA MET A 326 0.92 18.29 1.24
C MET A 326 0.48 17.52 0.00
N SER A 327 -0.80 17.60 -0.32
CA SER A 327 -1.34 17.20 -1.62
C SER A 327 -1.14 18.29 -2.69
N PRO A 328 -1.26 17.97 -4.00
CA PRO A 328 -1.19 18.97 -5.07
C PRO A 328 -2.20 20.10 -4.92
N ILE A 329 -3.44 19.82 -4.51
CA ILE A 329 -4.45 20.86 -4.31
C ILE A 329 -4.12 21.78 -3.12
N GLU A 330 -3.53 21.25 -2.03
CA GLU A 330 -3.10 22.06 -0.89
C GLU A 330 -1.97 22.99 -1.31
N LEU A 331 -0.97 22.50 -2.05
CA LEU A 331 0.09 23.32 -2.61
C LEU A 331 -0.46 24.45 -3.48
N ALA A 332 -1.39 24.13 -4.39
CA ALA A 332 -2.03 25.13 -5.26
C ALA A 332 -2.80 26.19 -4.45
N ASN A 333 -3.45 25.80 -3.36
CA ASN A 333 -4.12 26.72 -2.45
C ASN A 333 -3.12 27.66 -1.73
N CYS A 334 -2.02 27.13 -1.22
CA CYS A 334 -0.99 27.92 -0.56
C CYS A 334 -0.37 28.95 -1.51
N ILE A 335 0.00 28.52 -2.73
CA ILE A 335 0.56 29.44 -3.74
C ILE A 335 -0.46 30.52 -4.15
N HIS A 336 -1.72 30.14 -4.39
CA HIS A 336 -2.76 31.09 -4.78
C HIS A 336 -3.04 32.12 -3.69
N LYS A 337 -3.08 31.70 -2.43
CA LYS A 337 -3.33 32.54 -1.27
C LYS A 337 -2.07 33.22 -0.68
N LYS A 338 -0.89 32.98 -1.25
CA LYS A 338 0.40 33.45 -0.76
C LYS A 338 0.69 33.04 0.69
N ILE A 339 0.28 31.84 1.08
CA ILE A 339 0.54 31.26 2.42
C ILE A 339 1.87 30.51 2.39
N SER A 340 2.67 30.64 3.45
CA SER A 340 3.96 29.92 3.57
C SER A 340 3.76 28.41 3.60
N ILE A 341 4.71 27.67 3.03
CA ILE A 341 4.73 26.22 2.96
C ILE A 341 5.63 25.69 4.07
N ASN A 342 5.05 25.05 5.06
CA ASN A 342 5.73 24.49 6.23
C ASN A 342 5.74 22.95 6.26
N ARG A 343 5.36 22.29 5.18
CA ARG A 343 5.31 20.84 5.01
C ARG A 343 6.05 20.45 3.75
N TYR A 344 6.41 19.18 3.63
CA TYR A 344 6.97 18.67 2.37
C TYR A 344 5.97 18.87 1.22
N SER A 345 6.42 19.58 0.19
CA SER A 345 5.58 19.83 -0.98
C SER A 345 5.51 18.60 -1.89
N PRO A 346 4.43 18.43 -2.67
CA PRO A 346 4.38 17.36 -3.68
C PRO A 346 5.45 17.51 -4.77
N ILE A 347 6.00 18.71 -4.98
CA ILE A 347 7.16 18.91 -5.87
C ILE A 347 8.42 18.28 -5.26
N THR A 348 8.65 18.46 -3.96
CA THR A 348 9.75 17.80 -3.23
C THR A 348 9.62 16.27 -3.34
N MET A 349 8.42 15.74 -3.10
CA MET A 349 8.16 14.31 -3.24
C MET A 349 8.42 13.82 -4.67
N SER A 350 7.96 14.57 -5.66
CA SER A 350 8.22 14.27 -7.07
C SER A 350 9.71 14.19 -7.39
N ASN A 351 10.52 15.07 -6.80
CA ASN A 351 11.96 15.04 -6.99
C ASN A 351 12.61 13.82 -6.34
N TRP A 352 12.11 13.36 -5.18
CA TRP A 352 12.58 12.10 -4.57
C TRP A 352 12.28 10.89 -5.45
N PHE A 353 11.09 10.80 -6.05
CA PHE A 353 10.79 9.75 -7.02
C PHE A 353 11.75 9.74 -8.20
N ALA A 354 12.05 10.92 -8.75
CA ALA A 354 13.00 11.04 -9.86
C ALA A 354 14.42 10.64 -9.44
N ASP A 355 14.87 11.06 -8.27
CA ASP A 355 16.20 10.72 -7.73
C ASP A 355 16.34 9.21 -7.53
N TYR A 356 15.38 8.56 -6.86
CA TYR A 356 15.40 7.11 -6.65
C TYR A 356 15.38 6.34 -7.96
N ALA A 357 14.54 6.74 -8.90
CA ALA A 357 14.47 6.12 -10.23
C ALA A 357 15.79 6.26 -11.01
N ASN A 358 16.42 7.44 -10.96
CA ASN A 358 17.69 7.70 -11.64
C ASN A 358 18.85 6.95 -10.99
N LYS A 359 18.93 6.91 -9.67
CA LYS A 359 19.95 6.15 -8.93
C LYS A 359 19.80 4.65 -9.18
N ALA A 360 18.58 4.12 -9.12
CA ALA A 360 18.31 2.72 -9.45
C ALA A 360 18.79 2.37 -10.86
N LYS A 361 18.46 3.21 -11.86
CA LYS A 361 18.91 3.02 -13.24
C LYS A 361 20.43 3.12 -13.40
N LYS A 362 21.07 4.09 -12.72
CA LYS A 362 22.52 4.30 -12.77
C LYS A 362 23.25 3.07 -12.23
N PHE A 363 22.88 2.60 -11.03
CA PHE A 363 23.50 1.44 -10.41
C PHE A 363 23.21 0.15 -11.21
N LEU A 364 22.00 -0.03 -11.71
CA LEU A 364 21.68 -1.16 -12.58
C LEU A 364 22.57 -1.18 -13.82
N SER A 365 22.76 -0.02 -14.48
CA SER A 365 23.62 0.08 -15.68
C SER A 365 25.07 -0.28 -15.39
N ARG A 366 25.59 0.07 -14.20
CA ARG A 366 26.94 -0.33 -13.76
C ARG A 366 27.02 -1.83 -13.52
N GLY A 367 26.04 -2.38 -12.77
CA GLY A 367 25.98 -3.82 -12.52
C GLY A 367 25.90 -4.65 -13.82
N LEU A 368 25.11 -4.18 -14.80
CA LEU A 368 25.00 -4.81 -16.11
C LEU A 368 26.33 -4.83 -16.89
N LYS A 369 27.14 -3.78 -16.82
CA LYS A 369 28.45 -3.72 -17.49
C LYS A 369 29.45 -4.72 -16.91
N ASN A 370 29.38 -4.93 -15.60
CA ASN A 370 30.33 -5.76 -14.86
C ASN A 370 29.95 -7.25 -14.82
N TYR A 371 28.69 -7.59 -15.10
CA TYR A 371 28.18 -8.96 -15.05
C TYR A 371 28.18 -9.62 -16.42
N LYS A 372 29.03 -10.62 -16.59
CA LYS A 372 29.22 -11.31 -17.90
C LYS A 372 28.24 -12.46 -18.14
N GLN A 373 27.58 -12.99 -17.12
CA GLN A 373 26.66 -14.14 -17.23
C GLN A 373 25.21 -13.68 -17.46
N SER A 374 24.94 -13.10 -18.62
CA SER A 374 23.61 -12.55 -18.97
C SER A 374 22.44 -13.56 -18.95
N ASN A 375 22.74 -14.86 -19.00
CA ASN A 375 21.73 -15.94 -19.01
C ASN A 375 21.29 -16.40 -17.61
N ASN A 376 21.83 -15.82 -16.52
CA ASN A 376 21.40 -16.17 -15.16
C ASN A 376 19.94 -15.71 -14.93
N PRO A 377 19.00 -16.62 -14.65
CA PRO A 377 17.58 -16.28 -14.52
C PRO A 377 17.29 -15.34 -13.34
N GLU A 378 18.04 -15.48 -12.22
CA GLU A 378 17.86 -14.62 -11.05
C GLU A 378 18.31 -13.18 -11.34
N PHE A 379 19.44 -13.03 -11.99
CA PHE A 379 19.91 -11.75 -12.49
C PHE A 379 18.88 -11.10 -13.42
N LYS A 380 18.32 -11.89 -14.34
CA LYS A 380 17.32 -11.40 -15.29
C LYS A 380 16.02 -10.95 -14.62
N ARG A 381 15.53 -11.70 -13.64
CA ARG A 381 14.37 -11.30 -12.84
C ARG A 381 14.62 -9.98 -12.11
N LEU A 382 15.80 -9.86 -11.49
CA LEU A 382 16.22 -8.64 -10.79
C LEU A 382 16.29 -7.44 -11.73
N GLU A 383 16.93 -7.59 -12.89
CA GLU A 383 17.01 -6.56 -13.92
C GLU A 383 15.63 -6.06 -14.37
N ILE A 384 14.71 -6.99 -14.65
CA ILE A 384 13.36 -6.69 -15.11
C ILE A 384 12.61 -5.87 -14.05
N ASP A 385 12.63 -6.32 -12.81
CA ASP A 385 11.87 -5.71 -11.72
C ASP A 385 12.41 -4.32 -11.38
N ILE A 386 13.73 -4.13 -11.34
CA ILE A 386 14.35 -2.81 -11.14
C ILE A 386 13.99 -1.85 -12.29
N LYS A 387 13.99 -2.32 -13.54
CA LYS A 387 13.57 -1.49 -14.69
C LYS A 387 12.12 -1.03 -14.56
N ILE A 388 11.21 -1.94 -14.23
CA ILE A 388 9.79 -1.62 -14.00
C ILE A 388 9.65 -0.59 -12.88
N LEU A 389 10.25 -0.83 -11.72
CA LEU A 389 10.19 0.10 -10.59
C LEU A 389 10.77 1.48 -10.95
N SER A 390 11.90 1.52 -11.66
CA SER A 390 12.52 2.78 -12.08
C SER A 390 11.62 3.58 -13.03
N THR A 391 10.96 2.92 -13.98
CA THR A 391 10.03 3.60 -14.90
C THR A 391 8.76 4.05 -14.17
N MET A 392 8.26 3.27 -13.22
CA MET A 392 7.17 3.68 -12.34
C MET A 392 7.53 4.90 -11.48
N GLY A 393 8.74 4.96 -10.94
CA GLY A 393 9.23 6.12 -10.20
C GLY A 393 9.22 7.40 -11.06
N LYS A 394 9.65 7.31 -12.31
CA LYS A 394 9.54 8.42 -13.28
C LYS A 394 8.09 8.80 -13.57
N PHE A 395 7.22 7.82 -13.75
CA PHE A 395 5.80 8.04 -13.94
C PHE A 395 5.20 8.83 -12.78
N PHE A 396 5.39 8.39 -11.54
CA PHE A 396 4.86 9.08 -10.36
C PHE A 396 5.45 10.48 -10.21
N SER A 397 6.75 10.66 -10.45
CA SER A 397 7.38 11.97 -10.46
C SER A 397 6.67 12.94 -11.42
N TYR A 398 6.53 12.56 -12.67
CA TYR A 398 5.91 13.41 -13.68
C TYR A 398 4.42 13.62 -13.45
N LYS A 399 3.69 12.59 -13.00
CA LYS A 399 2.26 12.69 -12.71
C LYS A 399 1.96 13.63 -11.56
N ILE A 400 2.76 13.59 -10.48
CA ILE A 400 2.63 14.51 -9.36
C ILE A 400 2.89 15.95 -9.80
N LYS A 401 3.95 16.21 -10.61
CA LYS A 401 4.21 17.54 -11.17
C LYS A 401 3.06 18.03 -12.05
N SER A 402 2.54 17.14 -12.89
CA SER A 402 1.37 17.44 -13.71
C SER A 402 0.17 17.85 -12.86
N ALA A 403 -0.12 17.08 -11.80
CA ALA A 403 -1.22 17.39 -10.89
C ALA A 403 -1.04 18.76 -10.20
N CYS A 404 0.17 19.09 -9.75
CA CYS A 404 0.44 20.41 -9.14
C CYS A 404 0.14 21.56 -10.12
N TYR A 405 0.65 21.47 -11.35
CA TYR A 405 0.39 22.50 -12.36
C TYR A 405 -1.07 22.53 -12.79
N TRP A 406 -1.77 21.39 -12.80
CA TRP A 406 -3.19 21.34 -13.13
C TRP A 406 -4.05 22.01 -12.06
N GLU A 407 -3.80 21.73 -10.78
CA GLU A 407 -4.52 22.38 -9.67
C GLU A 407 -4.25 23.90 -9.64
N LEU A 408 -3.02 24.33 -9.94
CA LEU A 408 -2.70 25.76 -10.11
C LEU A 408 -3.46 26.38 -11.29
N PHE A 409 -3.51 25.71 -12.43
CA PHE A 409 -4.32 26.16 -13.59
C PHE A 409 -5.79 26.33 -13.22
N LEU A 410 -6.37 25.37 -12.52
CA LEU A 410 -7.77 25.44 -12.08
C LEU A 410 -8.04 26.64 -11.16
N LYS A 411 -7.07 27.00 -10.32
CA LYS A 411 -7.17 28.14 -9.39
C LYS A 411 -6.94 29.48 -10.04
N GLN A 412 -5.87 29.60 -10.82
CA GLN A 412 -5.39 30.88 -11.36
C GLN A 412 -5.91 31.19 -12.76
N LYS A 413 -6.51 30.18 -13.44
CA LYS A 413 -6.93 30.28 -14.85
C LYS A 413 -5.80 30.69 -15.81
N ASN A 414 -4.55 30.42 -15.41
CA ASN A 414 -3.39 30.65 -16.23
C ASN A 414 -3.13 29.45 -17.15
N TYR A 415 -3.33 29.62 -18.43
CA TYR A 415 -3.22 28.54 -19.42
C TYR A 415 -1.82 27.99 -19.58
N GLU A 416 -0.77 28.80 -19.35
CA GLU A 416 0.61 28.30 -19.37
C GLU A 416 0.83 27.18 -18.33
N LEU A 417 0.22 27.32 -17.13
CA LEU A 417 0.25 26.26 -16.12
C LEU A 417 -0.49 25.00 -16.60
N GLY A 418 -1.61 25.16 -17.31
CA GLY A 418 -2.32 24.06 -17.92
C GLY A 418 -1.49 23.34 -18.98
N PHE A 419 -0.80 24.05 -19.86
CA PHE A 419 0.11 23.48 -20.85
C PHE A 419 1.30 22.78 -20.20
N ARG A 420 1.86 23.35 -19.12
CA ARG A 420 2.90 22.68 -18.33
C ARG A 420 2.39 21.37 -17.71
N ALA A 421 1.17 21.35 -17.20
CA ALA A 421 0.56 20.14 -16.68
C ALA A 421 0.47 19.05 -17.74
N VAL A 422 -0.02 19.38 -18.96
CA VAL A 422 -0.09 18.44 -20.09
C VAL A 422 1.29 17.90 -20.44
N ARG A 423 2.30 18.79 -20.61
CA ARG A 423 3.67 18.38 -20.94
C ARG A 423 4.26 17.40 -19.93
N PHE A 424 4.03 17.63 -18.63
CA PHE A 424 4.47 16.68 -17.60
C PHE A 424 3.69 15.36 -17.65
N TYR A 425 2.39 15.40 -17.97
CA TYR A 425 1.63 14.17 -18.06
C TYR A 425 1.99 13.33 -19.29
N GLU A 426 2.32 13.97 -20.41
CA GLU A 426 2.87 13.27 -21.58
C GLU A 426 4.19 12.55 -21.25
N LYS A 427 5.08 13.17 -20.44
CA LYS A 427 6.28 12.49 -19.92
C LYS A 427 5.93 11.32 -19.01
N ALA A 428 4.89 11.45 -18.17
CA ALA A 428 4.40 10.35 -17.34
C ALA A 428 3.86 9.21 -18.23
N CYS A 429 3.05 9.54 -19.24
CA CYS A 429 2.52 8.55 -20.18
C CYS A 429 3.65 7.77 -20.89
N LYS A 430 4.71 8.46 -21.33
CA LYS A 430 5.88 7.81 -21.92
C LYS A 430 6.56 6.85 -20.93
N ALA A 431 6.78 7.28 -19.69
CA ALA A 431 7.37 6.42 -18.66
C ALA A 431 6.52 5.17 -18.38
N TRP A 432 5.17 5.31 -18.35
CA TRP A 432 4.29 4.16 -18.19
C TRP A 432 4.28 3.25 -19.42
N SER A 433 4.40 3.81 -20.63
CA SER A 433 4.55 3.01 -21.85
C SER A 433 5.79 2.12 -21.78
N GLU A 434 6.93 2.65 -21.28
CA GLU A 434 8.14 1.85 -21.07
C GLU A 434 7.90 0.72 -20.05
N THR A 435 7.16 0.99 -18.96
CA THR A 435 6.73 -0.04 -17.99
C THR A 435 5.88 -1.13 -18.67
N ALA A 436 4.91 -0.71 -19.46
CA ALA A 436 4.01 -1.60 -20.19
C ALA A 436 4.76 -2.51 -21.17
N GLU A 437 5.69 -1.97 -21.94
CA GLU A 437 6.52 -2.72 -22.89
C GLU A 437 7.38 -3.77 -22.19
N ILE A 438 8.08 -3.38 -21.09
CA ILE A 438 8.89 -4.32 -20.31
C ILE A 438 7.99 -5.43 -19.76
N SER A 439 6.87 -5.07 -19.14
CA SER A 439 5.96 -6.05 -18.53
C SER A 439 5.39 -7.01 -19.56
N LYS A 440 4.99 -6.51 -20.72
CA LYS A 440 4.43 -7.29 -21.84
C LYS A 440 5.40 -8.34 -22.37
N LYS A 441 6.70 -8.04 -22.36
CA LYS A 441 7.75 -8.94 -22.80
C LYS A 441 8.01 -10.10 -21.83
N TYR A 442 7.83 -9.88 -20.54
CA TYR A 442 8.30 -10.83 -19.53
C TYR A 442 7.22 -11.41 -18.63
N TYR A 443 6.17 -10.67 -18.33
CA TYR A 443 5.13 -11.06 -17.40
C TYR A 443 3.88 -11.59 -18.09
N LEU A 444 3.20 -12.55 -17.43
CA LEU A 444 1.88 -13.01 -17.88
C LEU A 444 0.88 -11.86 -17.86
N LYS A 445 -0.13 -11.95 -18.74
CA LYS A 445 -1.17 -10.93 -18.83
C LYS A 445 -2.07 -10.89 -17.58
N ASP A 446 -2.29 -12.02 -16.97
CA ASP A 446 -3.22 -12.20 -15.84
C ASP A 446 -2.45 -12.44 -14.54
N LEU A 447 -1.96 -11.35 -13.94
CA LEU A 447 -1.31 -11.36 -12.63
C LEU A 447 -2.35 -11.10 -11.53
N THR A 448 -2.32 -11.91 -10.47
CA THR A 448 -3.05 -11.64 -9.24
C THR A 448 -2.14 -10.88 -8.27
N TYR A 449 -2.56 -9.69 -7.83
CA TYR A 449 -1.75 -8.80 -6.99
C TYR A 449 -2.48 -8.29 -5.75
N GLY A 450 -3.77 -8.56 -5.61
CA GLY A 450 -4.56 -8.13 -4.46
C GLY A 450 -5.56 -9.17 -3.98
N PRO A 451 -6.24 -8.91 -2.86
CA PRO A 451 -7.13 -9.87 -2.22
C PRO A 451 -8.48 -10.06 -2.92
N GLN A 452 -8.89 -9.12 -3.77
CA GLN A 452 -10.18 -9.15 -4.47
C GLN A 452 -9.99 -9.69 -5.90
N SER A 453 -11.05 -10.31 -6.43
CA SER A 453 -11.03 -10.95 -7.75
C SER A 453 -10.68 -10.01 -8.91
N TRP A 454 -11.00 -8.72 -8.77
CA TRP A 454 -10.71 -7.71 -9.80
C TRP A 454 -9.29 -7.14 -9.72
N LEU A 455 -8.52 -7.41 -8.66
CA LEU A 455 -7.11 -6.99 -8.57
C LEU A 455 -6.23 -7.96 -9.34
N ARG A 456 -6.44 -7.97 -10.65
CA ARG A 456 -5.78 -8.81 -11.65
C ARG A 456 -5.37 -7.98 -12.86
N GLY A 457 -4.47 -8.52 -13.64
CA GLY A 457 -3.99 -7.90 -14.88
C GLY A 457 -2.52 -7.52 -14.84
N ARG A 458 -2.09 -6.74 -15.81
CA ARG A 458 -0.70 -6.33 -16.00
C ARG A 458 -0.60 -4.82 -16.21
N TRP A 459 0.58 -4.25 -16.14
CA TRP A 459 0.80 -2.80 -16.25
C TRP A 459 0.31 -2.19 -17.57
N ASP A 460 0.33 -2.94 -18.67
CA ASP A 460 -0.19 -2.48 -19.96
C ASP A 460 -1.71 -2.27 -19.98
N ASP A 461 -2.45 -2.94 -19.09
CA ASP A 461 -3.90 -2.75 -18.96
C ASP A 461 -4.28 -1.34 -18.46
N ARG A 462 -3.33 -0.61 -17.85
CA ARG A 462 -3.54 0.74 -17.32
C ARG A 462 -3.24 1.84 -18.35
N LEU A 463 -2.48 1.50 -19.38
CA LEU A 463 -2.00 2.46 -20.38
C LEU A 463 -3.13 3.18 -21.16
N PRO A 464 -4.24 2.53 -21.56
CA PRO A 464 -5.35 3.22 -22.23
C PRO A 464 -5.92 4.37 -21.41
N ALA A 465 -6.22 4.14 -20.12
CA ALA A 465 -6.76 5.18 -19.23
C ALA A 465 -5.78 6.34 -19.00
N ILE A 466 -4.46 6.04 -18.94
CA ILE A 466 -3.41 7.06 -18.82
C ILE A 466 -3.33 7.92 -20.09
N LYS A 467 -3.43 7.30 -21.27
CA LYS A 467 -3.45 8.03 -22.55
C LYS A 467 -4.69 8.90 -22.70
N GLU A 468 -5.83 8.38 -22.30
CA GLU A 468 -7.11 9.10 -22.35
C GLU A 468 -7.07 10.37 -21.50
N ASP A 469 -6.45 10.33 -20.33
CA ASP A 469 -6.26 11.51 -19.48
C ASP A 469 -5.54 12.65 -20.20
N VAL A 470 -4.50 12.37 -20.98
CA VAL A 470 -3.80 13.39 -21.80
C VAL A 470 -4.75 14.05 -22.78
N ILE A 471 -5.58 13.25 -23.45
CA ILE A 471 -6.57 13.75 -24.42
C ILE A 471 -7.59 14.65 -23.72
N LYS A 472 -8.12 14.22 -22.60
CA LYS A 472 -9.08 14.98 -21.80
C LYS A 472 -8.49 16.29 -21.29
N MET A 473 -7.26 16.29 -20.80
CA MET A 473 -6.55 17.50 -20.39
C MET A 473 -6.45 18.52 -21.53
N LYS A 474 -6.01 18.07 -22.72
CA LYS A 474 -5.93 18.92 -23.92
C LYS A 474 -7.29 19.49 -24.33
N ASN A 475 -8.32 18.67 -24.31
CA ASN A 475 -9.68 19.10 -24.68
C ASN A 475 -10.25 20.15 -23.70
N ILE A 476 -10.01 19.98 -22.39
CA ILE A 476 -10.43 20.96 -21.39
C ILE A 476 -9.71 22.31 -21.60
N LEU A 477 -8.40 22.29 -21.87
CA LEU A 477 -7.66 23.52 -22.17
C LEU A 477 -8.19 24.22 -23.42
N ARG A 478 -8.38 23.49 -24.53
CA ARG A 478 -8.93 24.04 -25.77
C ARG A 478 -10.30 24.70 -25.56
N LYS A 479 -11.23 23.98 -24.92
CA LYS A 479 -12.56 24.51 -24.60
C LYS A 479 -12.51 25.76 -23.71
N SER A 480 -11.62 25.78 -22.74
CA SER A 480 -11.44 26.93 -21.84
C SER A 480 -10.90 28.18 -22.55
N ILE A 481 -9.97 28.00 -23.51
CA ILE A 481 -9.43 29.09 -24.32
C ILE A 481 -10.52 29.66 -25.21
N VAL A 482 -11.25 28.82 -25.95
CA VAL A 482 -12.35 29.26 -26.84
C VAL A 482 -13.42 30.05 -26.08
N LYS A 483 -13.78 29.59 -24.86
CA LYS A 483 -14.73 30.29 -24.01
C LYS A 483 -14.24 31.69 -23.61
N LYS A 484 -12.93 31.81 -23.26
CA LYS A 484 -12.35 33.10 -22.92
C LYS A 484 -12.35 34.07 -24.11
N THR A 485 -11.97 33.63 -25.31
CA THR A 485 -11.96 34.42 -26.54
C THR A 485 -13.35 34.93 -26.88
N LYS A 486 -14.39 34.07 -26.76
CA LYS A 486 -15.79 34.49 -27.00
C LYS A 486 -16.27 35.55 -26.00
N LEU A 487 -15.93 35.41 -24.71
CA LEU A 487 -16.27 36.39 -23.69
C LEU A 487 -15.55 37.73 -23.91
N THR A 488 -14.30 37.73 -24.33
CA THR A 488 -13.53 38.95 -24.62
C THR A 488 -14.12 39.67 -25.86
N ASN A 489 -14.50 38.93 -26.88
CA ASN A 489 -15.12 39.51 -28.09
C ASN A 489 -16.54 40.05 -27.80
N ASN A 490 -17.35 39.36 -26.98
CA ASN A 490 -18.68 39.87 -26.60
C ASN A 490 -18.58 41.16 -25.75
N ASN A 491 -17.60 41.25 -24.84
CA ASN A 491 -17.39 42.47 -24.05
C ASN A 491 -16.91 43.64 -24.94
N LYS A 492 -16.03 43.40 -25.92
CA LYS A 492 -15.66 44.43 -26.91
C LYS A 492 -16.86 44.92 -27.76
N ILE A 493 -17.76 44.01 -28.13
CA ILE A 493 -18.98 44.35 -28.89
C ILE A 493 -19.95 45.14 -28.00
N LEU A 494 -20.02 44.87 -26.71
CA LEU A 494 -20.87 45.63 -25.75
C LEU A 494 -20.28 47.02 -25.48
N GLU A 495 -18.95 47.17 -25.40
CA GLU A 495 -18.30 48.48 -25.25
C GLU A 495 -18.49 49.37 -26.52
N ILE A 496 -18.49 48.78 -27.71
CA ILE A 496 -18.72 49.48 -28.98
C ILE A 496 -20.19 49.88 -29.15
N LYS A 497 -21.13 49.21 -28.47
CA LYS A 497 -22.56 49.54 -28.50
C LYS A 497 -22.99 50.59 -27.45
N ASN A 498 -22.15 50.89 -26.46
CA ASN A 498 -22.40 51.84 -25.40
C ASN A 498 -21.61 53.15 -25.56
N ASN A 499 -20.80 53.30 -26.61
CA ASN A 499 -20.23 54.53 -27.14
C ASN A 499 -20.95 54.91 -28.45
#